data_4fd7c142e58933005b54fed1d8c52c97
#
_entry.id   4fd7c142e58933005b54fed1d8c52c97
#
_cell.length_a   1.000
_cell.length_b   1.000
_cell.length_c   1.000
_cell.angle_alpha   90.00
_cell.angle_beta   90.00
_cell.angle_gamma   90.00
#
_symmetry.space_group_name_H-M   'P 1'
#
loop_
_entity.id
_entity.type
_entity.pdbx_description
1 polymer ?
#
loop_
_entity_poly.entity_id
_entity_poly.type
_entity_poly.pdbx_seq_one_letter_code
_entity_poly.pdbx_strand_id
1 'polypeptide(L)'
;MNFNQFTGLPQIPYKIFNALLDNDDLFKLLYYSTYDALSQPALTIEQKMGMLWQGQSNMENYNIFLTNIKPNMELESKTILKIYRYTTSPTNKDVAKVAYKFDVLYGSTIPLVEYEGITCNRGDVIEMELMKTLNGSDTAGVGYLQYNEEMSRLCGSAVGIGNDYTFTGVSIVMVTVISNTKQGDTCG
;
A
#
# COMPACT_ATOMS: atom_id res chain seq x y z
N MET A 1 19.36 22.35 14.04
CA MET A 1 19.18 21.65 12.76
C MET A 1 17.71 21.77 12.37
N ASN A 2 17.39 22.49 11.30
CA ASN A 2 16.00 22.70 10.88
C ASN A 2 15.61 21.56 9.93
N PHE A 3 14.74 20.64 10.36
CA PHE A 3 14.30 19.48 9.58
C PHE A 3 13.02 19.79 8.77
N ASN A 4 12.97 20.93 8.09
CA ASN A 4 11.79 21.32 7.31
C ASN A 4 11.41 20.31 6.22
N GLN A 5 12.37 19.52 5.72
CA GLN A 5 12.14 18.46 4.74
C GLN A 5 11.23 17.34 5.24
N PHE A 6 11.04 17.21 6.55
CA PHE A 6 10.22 16.16 7.14
C PHE A 6 8.78 16.55 7.43
N THR A 7 8.42 17.82 7.24
CA THR A 7 7.06 18.32 7.58
C THR A 7 5.96 17.65 6.76
N GLY A 8 6.24 17.25 5.52
CA GLY A 8 5.30 16.57 4.64
C GLY A 8 5.21 15.04 4.81
N LEU A 9 6.16 14.43 5.54
CA LEU A 9 6.24 12.96 5.67
C LEU A 9 4.96 12.29 6.18
N PRO A 10 4.26 12.83 7.19
CA PRO A 10 3.04 12.20 7.70
C PRO A 10 1.90 12.12 6.67
N GLN A 11 1.90 13.00 5.66
CA GLN A 11 0.85 13.06 4.63
C GLN A 11 1.11 12.09 3.47
N ILE A 12 2.34 11.59 3.32
CA ILE A 12 2.72 10.79 2.14
C ILE A 12 1.93 9.49 2.02
N PRO A 13 1.70 8.70 3.07
CA PRO A 13 0.87 7.50 2.95
C PRO A 13 -0.54 7.80 2.41
N TYR A 14 -1.13 8.93 2.81
CA TYR A 14 -2.43 9.36 2.31
C TYR A 14 -2.37 9.79 0.82
N LYS A 15 -1.29 10.47 0.41
CA LYS A 15 -1.07 10.80 -1.00
C LYS A 15 -0.91 9.56 -1.88
N ILE A 16 -0.17 8.57 -1.37
CA ILE A 16 -0.02 7.26 -2.04
C ILE A 16 -1.41 6.60 -2.16
N PHE A 17 -2.19 6.56 -1.09
CA PHE A 17 -3.55 6.02 -1.13
C PHE A 17 -4.41 6.72 -2.18
N ASN A 18 -4.37 8.06 -2.26
CA ASN A 18 -5.13 8.81 -3.26
C ASN A 18 -4.70 8.46 -4.70
N ALA A 19 -3.41 8.22 -4.93
CA ALA A 19 -2.93 7.80 -6.25
C ALA A 19 -3.41 6.40 -6.66
N LEU A 20 -3.78 5.56 -5.69
CA LEU A 20 -4.34 4.24 -5.97
C LEU A 20 -5.83 4.28 -6.34
N LEU A 21 -6.55 5.36 -6.04
CA LEU A 21 -8.02 5.44 -6.23
C LEU A 21 -8.48 5.18 -7.67
N ASP A 22 -7.63 5.46 -8.66
CA ASP A 22 -7.93 5.21 -10.07
C ASP A 22 -7.73 3.74 -10.50
N ASN A 23 -7.15 2.89 -9.63
CA ASN A 23 -6.94 1.48 -9.92
C ASN A 23 -8.12 0.64 -9.42
N ASP A 24 -9.11 0.43 -10.30
CA ASP A 24 -10.32 -0.32 -9.98
C ASP A 24 -10.03 -1.79 -9.60
N ASP A 25 -9.10 -2.43 -10.31
CA ASP A 25 -8.78 -3.85 -10.09
C ASP A 25 -8.15 -4.07 -8.72
N LEU A 26 -7.25 -3.18 -8.29
CA LEU A 26 -6.72 -3.21 -6.92
C LEU A 26 -7.85 -3.15 -5.88
N PHE A 27 -8.77 -2.19 -6.04
CA PHE A 27 -9.87 -2.02 -5.07
C PHE A 27 -10.86 -3.18 -5.09
N LYS A 28 -11.13 -3.80 -6.24
CA LYS A 28 -11.93 -5.02 -6.33
C LYS A 28 -11.28 -6.17 -5.56
N LEU A 29 -9.97 -6.36 -5.71
CA LEU A 29 -9.19 -7.40 -5.00
C LEU A 29 -9.18 -7.19 -3.48
N LEU A 30 -9.22 -5.95 -3.03
CA LEU A 30 -9.27 -5.61 -1.60
C LEU A 30 -10.68 -5.77 -1.01
N TYR A 31 -11.73 -5.53 -1.81
CA TYR A 31 -13.13 -5.48 -1.34
C TYR A 31 -13.84 -6.84 -1.45
N TYR A 32 -13.75 -7.48 -2.64
CA TYR A 32 -14.45 -8.72 -2.91
C TYR A 32 -13.64 -9.94 -2.47
N SER A 33 -14.24 -10.75 -1.59
CA SER A 33 -13.62 -11.97 -1.04
C SER A 33 -13.89 -13.22 -1.90
N THR A 34 -14.19 -13.03 -3.19
CA THR A 34 -14.56 -14.13 -4.11
C THR A 34 -13.44 -14.43 -5.10
N TYR A 35 -13.45 -15.63 -5.67
CA TYR A 35 -12.51 -16.05 -6.71
C TYR A 35 -12.59 -15.15 -7.96
N ASP A 36 -13.80 -14.72 -8.32
CA ASP A 36 -14.13 -13.87 -9.46
C ASP A 36 -14.10 -12.35 -9.13
N ALA A 37 -13.31 -11.94 -8.12
CA ALA A 37 -13.28 -10.56 -7.63
C ALA A 37 -13.10 -9.51 -8.73
N LEU A 38 -12.26 -9.79 -9.74
CA LEU A 38 -11.99 -8.87 -10.85
C LEU A 38 -13.14 -8.72 -11.82
N SER A 39 -14.02 -9.72 -11.90
CA SER A 39 -15.23 -9.67 -12.72
C SER A 39 -16.39 -8.93 -12.05
N GLN A 40 -16.25 -8.60 -10.77
CA GLN A 40 -17.26 -7.84 -10.01
C GLN A 40 -17.33 -6.37 -10.46
N PRO A 41 -18.46 -5.69 -10.18
CA PRO A 41 -18.61 -4.27 -10.51
C PRO A 41 -17.51 -3.40 -9.92
N ALA A 42 -17.12 -2.34 -10.64
CA ALA A 42 -16.20 -1.34 -10.10
C ALA A 42 -16.82 -0.62 -8.90
N LEU A 43 -15.99 -0.27 -7.93
CA LEU A 43 -16.40 0.45 -6.73
C LEU A 43 -16.50 1.95 -7.01
N THR A 44 -17.49 2.62 -6.40
CA THR A 44 -17.53 4.08 -6.43
C THR A 44 -16.37 4.68 -5.60
N ILE A 45 -16.08 5.96 -5.85
CA ILE A 45 -15.05 6.67 -5.05
C ILE A 45 -15.42 6.68 -3.57
N GLU A 46 -16.69 6.85 -3.21
CA GLU A 46 -17.16 6.81 -1.83
C GLU A 46 -16.91 5.43 -1.19
N GLN A 47 -17.15 4.35 -1.93
CA GLN A 47 -16.88 2.99 -1.45
C GLN A 47 -15.37 2.78 -1.23
N LYS A 48 -14.53 3.18 -2.18
CA LYS A 48 -13.06 3.09 -2.07
C LYS A 48 -12.54 3.91 -0.87
N MET A 49 -13.01 5.15 -0.72
CA MET A 49 -12.67 6.00 0.44
C MET A 49 -13.16 5.40 1.76
N GLY A 50 -14.33 4.74 1.76
CA GLY A 50 -14.89 4.05 2.91
C GLY A 50 -14.09 2.84 3.38
N MET A 51 -13.19 2.30 2.55
CA MET A 51 -12.29 1.20 2.93
C MET A 51 -11.10 1.66 3.79
N LEU A 52 -10.82 2.97 3.83
CA LEU A 52 -9.71 3.54 4.60
C LEU A 52 -10.09 3.71 6.07
N TRP A 53 -9.33 3.09 6.96
CA TRP A 53 -9.45 3.32 8.40
C TRP A 53 -8.89 4.69 8.81
N GLN A 54 -9.70 5.47 9.52
CA GLN A 54 -9.38 6.83 9.96
C GLN A 54 -9.45 6.96 11.50
N GLY A 55 -9.22 5.87 12.24
CA GLY A 55 -9.20 5.88 13.69
C GLY A 55 -10.51 5.45 14.38
N GLN A 56 -11.48 4.93 13.62
CA GLN A 56 -12.73 4.41 14.18
C GLN A 56 -12.49 3.14 15.01
N SER A 57 -13.42 2.85 15.96
CA SER A 57 -13.30 1.70 16.86
C SER A 57 -13.47 0.34 16.16
N ASN A 58 -14.23 0.30 15.06
CA ASN A 58 -14.56 -0.94 14.35
C ASN A 58 -13.57 -1.21 13.21
N MET A 59 -12.34 -1.55 13.57
CA MET A 59 -11.24 -1.77 12.60
C MET A 59 -11.56 -2.90 11.61
N GLU A 60 -12.37 -3.87 12.01
CA GLU A 60 -12.80 -5.01 11.19
C GLU A 60 -13.57 -4.60 9.93
N ASN A 61 -14.12 -3.39 9.88
CA ASN A 61 -14.88 -2.90 8.72
C ASN A 61 -13.99 -2.31 7.62
N TYR A 62 -12.69 -2.15 7.87
CA TYR A 62 -11.78 -1.45 6.96
C TYR A 62 -10.76 -2.40 6.34
N ASN A 63 -10.35 -2.10 5.11
CA ASN A 63 -9.39 -2.89 4.35
C ASN A 63 -8.03 -2.20 4.19
N ILE A 64 -7.96 -0.87 4.40
CA ILE A 64 -6.76 -0.08 4.14
C ILE A 64 -6.35 0.69 5.40
N PHE A 65 -5.07 0.57 5.75
CA PHE A 65 -4.48 1.19 6.94
C PHE A 65 -3.22 1.96 6.57
N LEU A 66 -3.15 3.24 6.93
CA LEU A 66 -1.95 4.08 6.71
C LEU A 66 -0.96 3.97 7.87
N THR A 67 -0.94 2.85 8.54
CA THR A 67 -0.13 2.60 9.74
C THR A 67 0.19 1.11 9.88
N ASN A 68 1.23 0.79 10.65
CA ASN A 68 1.62 -0.60 10.97
C ASN A 68 0.83 -1.16 12.17
N ILE A 69 -0.43 -0.80 12.35
CA ILE A 69 -1.26 -1.39 13.39
C ILE A 69 -1.57 -2.85 13.00
N LYS A 70 -1.56 -3.74 13.98
CA LYS A 70 -2.15 -5.08 13.85
C LYS A 70 -3.61 -4.95 14.29
N PRO A 71 -4.57 -4.98 13.37
CA PRO A 71 -5.95 -5.10 13.78
C PRO A 71 -6.12 -6.44 14.48
N ASN A 72 -6.77 -6.44 15.65
CA ASN A 72 -7.14 -7.67 16.33
C ASN A 72 -8.44 -8.17 15.65
N MET A 73 -8.29 -8.95 14.58
CA MET A 73 -9.40 -9.29 13.68
C MET A 73 -9.40 -10.79 13.41
N GLU A 74 -10.55 -11.41 13.57
CA GLU A 74 -10.87 -12.72 12.99
C GLU A 74 -11.19 -12.51 11.50
N LEU A 75 -10.20 -12.77 10.61
CA LEU A 75 -10.25 -12.31 9.23
C LEU A 75 -10.08 -13.45 8.23
N GLU A 76 -10.80 -14.53 8.41
CA GLU A 76 -10.67 -15.70 7.52
C GLU A 76 -10.92 -15.38 6.03
N SER A 77 -11.68 -14.33 5.72
CA SER A 77 -12.10 -14.01 4.36
C SER A 77 -11.89 -12.55 3.95
N LYS A 78 -10.87 -11.87 4.47
CA LYS A 78 -10.61 -10.45 4.20
C LYS A 78 -9.24 -10.21 3.59
N THR A 79 -9.14 -9.20 2.73
CA THR A 79 -7.86 -8.68 2.23
C THR A 79 -7.59 -7.32 2.87
N ILE A 80 -6.37 -7.12 3.37
CA ILE A 80 -5.91 -5.89 4.02
C ILE A 80 -4.68 -5.36 3.30
N LEU A 81 -4.66 -4.07 3.04
CA LEU A 81 -3.49 -3.32 2.58
C LEU A 81 -3.05 -2.35 3.67
N LYS A 82 -1.80 -2.43 4.09
CA LYS A 82 -1.17 -1.43 4.95
C LYS A 82 -0.16 -0.64 4.14
N ILE A 83 -0.18 0.68 4.29
CA ILE A 83 0.75 1.61 3.64
C ILE A 83 1.38 2.46 4.73
N TYR A 84 2.68 2.31 4.96
CA TYR A 84 3.33 3.06 6.02
C TYR A 84 4.82 3.31 5.74
N ARG A 85 5.35 4.34 6.39
CA ARG A 85 6.78 4.62 6.31
C ARG A 85 7.57 3.52 7.00
N TYR A 86 8.48 2.90 6.26
CA TYR A 86 9.36 1.84 6.76
C TYR A 86 10.65 2.40 7.35
N THR A 87 11.35 3.26 6.59
CA THR A 87 12.58 3.91 7.06
C THR A 87 12.79 5.25 6.38
N THR A 88 13.66 6.06 6.98
CA THR A 88 14.07 7.36 6.43
C THR A 88 15.57 7.49 6.63
N SER A 89 16.31 7.73 5.55
CA SER A 89 17.75 7.97 5.53
C SER A 89 18.04 9.37 5.01
N PRO A 90 18.37 10.34 5.87
CA PRO A 90 18.81 11.65 5.43
C PRO A 90 20.11 11.53 4.63
N THR A 91 20.15 12.11 3.42
CA THR A 91 21.37 12.20 2.60
C THR A 91 22.14 13.46 2.96
N ASN A 92 21.41 14.55 3.20
CA ASN A 92 21.94 15.83 3.69
C ASN A 92 20.82 16.61 4.39
N LYS A 93 21.04 17.91 4.68
CA LYS A 93 20.04 18.75 5.36
C LYS A 93 18.75 18.98 4.55
N ASP A 94 18.79 18.83 3.23
CA ASP A 94 17.71 19.17 2.30
C ASP A 94 17.11 17.94 1.59
N VAL A 95 17.80 16.80 1.62
CA VAL A 95 17.43 15.61 0.87
C VAL A 95 17.40 14.38 1.78
N ALA A 96 16.36 13.59 1.66
CA ALA A 96 16.25 12.30 2.33
C ALA A 96 15.70 11.23 1.39
N LYS A 97 16.23 10.02 1.53
CA LYS A 97 15.69 8.80 0.95
C LYS A 97 14.66 8.22 1.94
N VAL A 98 13.44 8.00 1.48
CA VAL A 98 12.35 7.46 2.31
C VAL A 98 11.82 6.19 1.68
N ALA A 99 11.68 5.16 2.49
CA ALA A 99 11.08 3.90 2.08
C ALA A 99 9.68 3.76 2.67
N TYR A 100 8.73 3.35 1.84
CA TYR A 100 7.37 3.00 2.22
C TYR A 100 7.17 1.50 2.03
N LYS A 101 6.56 0.87 3.03
CA LYS A 101 6.22 -0.54 3.01
C LYS A 101 4.73 -0.71 2.77
N PHE A 102 4.42 -1.67 1.91
CA PHE A 102 3.08 -2.12 1.60
C PHE A 102 2.97 -3.57 2.06
N ASP A 103 2.22 -3.82 3.11
CA ASP A 103 1.89 -5.17 3.55
C ASP A 103 0.49 -5.53 3.04
N VAL A 104 0.43 -6.52 2.16
CA VAL A 104 -0.81 -7.12 1.68
C VAL A 104 -1.03 -8.40 2.47
N LEU A 105 -2.13 -8.46 3.22
CA LEU A 105 -2.52 -9.61 4.02
C LEU A 105 -3.87 -10.10 3.54
N TYR A 106 -4.04 -11.40 3.34
CA TYR A 106 -5.33 -11.99 2.96
C TYR A 106 -5.56 -13.30 3.69
N GLY A 107 -6.84 -13.59 3.94
CA GLY A 107 -7.25 -14.79 4.65
C GLY A 107 -6.93 -16.07 3.88
N SER A 108 -6.66 -17.15 4.58
CA SER A 108 -6.34 -18.46 4.01
C SER A 108 -7.48 -19.07 3.20
N THR A 109 -8.71 -18.57 3.35
CA THR A 109 -9.89 -19.02 2.60
C THR A 109 -10.05 -18.36 1.24
N ILE A 110 -9.29 -17.28 0.95
CA ILE A 110 -9.37 -16.51 -0.30
C ILE A 110 -8.00 -16.33 -0.98
N PRO A 111 -7.13 -17.34 -1.03
CA PRO A 111 -5.76 -17.16 -1.52
C PRO A 111 -5.68 -17.03 -3.05
N LEU A 112 -6.73 -17.42 -3.75
CA LEU A 112 -6.75 -17.48 -5.21
C LEU A 112 -7.77 -16.51 -5.81
N VAL A 113 -7.49 -16.05 -7.02
CA VAL A 113 -8.35 -15.20 -7.82
C VAL A 113 -8.21 -15.56 -9.30
N GLU A 114 -9.29 -15.36 -10.07
CA GLU A 114 -9.24 -15.45 -11.53
C GLU A 114 -8.66 -14.14 -12.09
N TYR A 115 -7.59 -14.27 -12.88
CA TYR A 115 -6.96 -13.17 -13.59
C TYR A 115 -6.73 -13.58 -15.05
N GLU A 116 -7.33 -12.85 -16.00
CA GLU A 116 -7.25 -13.15 -17.45
C GLU A 116 -7.59 -14.60 -17.81
N GLY A 117 -8.58 -15.20 -17.13
CA GLY A 117 -9.05 -16.57 -17.37
C GLY A 117 -8.19 -17.68 -16.74
N ILE A 118 -7.19 -17.31 -15.93
CA ILE A 118 -6.34 -18.27 -15.21
C ILE A 118 -6.42 -18.06 -13.69
N THR A 119 -6.15 -19.13 -12.95
CA THR A 119 -6.09 -19.07 -11.47
C THR A 119 -4.74 -18.55 -11.01
N CYS A 120 -4.74 -17.42 -10.31
CA CYS A 120 -3.54 -16.77 -9.79
C CYS A 120 -3.60 -16.64 -8.26
N ASN A 121 -2.42 -16.48 -7.63
CA ASN A 121 -2.36 -16.09 -6.24
C ASN A 121 -2.84 -14.64 -6.09
N ARG A 122 -3.75 -14.39 -5.15
CA ARG A 122 -4.34 -13.06 -4.92
C ARG A 122 -3.29 -12.03 -4.55
N GLY A 123 -2.32 -12.41 -3.71
CA GLY A 123 -1.25 -11.50 -3.29
C GLY A 123 -0.38 -11.05 -4.45
N ASP A 124 -0.04 -11.97 -5.37
CA ASP A 124 0.80 -11.65 -6.52
C ASP A 124 0.08 -10.70 -7.50
N VAL A 125 -1.24 -10.88 -7.68
CA VAL A 125 -2.05 -9.97 -8.51
C VAL A 125 -2.14 -8.59 -7.86
N ILE A 126 -2.33 -8.50 -6.54
CA ILE A 126 -2.34 -7.22 -5.81
C ILE A 126 -0.96 -6.54 -5.89
N GLU A 127 0.12 -7.28 -5.73
CA GLU A 127 1.49 -6.76 -5.88
C GLU A 127 1.68 -6.16 -7.29
N MET A 128 1.28 -6.88 -8.32
CA MET A 128 1.34 -6.41 -9.71
C MET A 128 0.53 -5.11 -9.90
N GLU A 129 -0.68 -5.01 -9.36
CA GLU A 129 -1.51 -3.82 -9.47
C GLU A 129 -0.91 -2.61 -8.72
N LEU A 130 -0.31 -2.83 -7.55
CA LEU A 130 0.45 -1.80 -6.84
C LEU A 130 1.65 -1.32 -7.66
N MET A 131 2.40 -2.25 -8.26
CA MET A 131 3.55 -1.95 -9.10
C MET A 131 3.15 -1.18 -10.37
N LYS A 132 2.09 -1.57 -11.06
CA LYS A 132 1.56 -0.87 -12.24
C LYS A 132 1.24 0.60 -11.94
N THR A 133 0.65 0.86 -10.78
CA THR A 133 0.17 2.20 -10.42
C THR A 133 1.29 3.09 -9.89
N LEU A 134 2.18 2.55 -9.06
CA LEU A 134 3.09 3.35 -8.25
C LEU A 134 4.53 3.35 -8.76
N ASN A 135 5.00 2.25 -9.38
CA ASN A 135 6.41 2.13 -9.74
C ASN A 135 6.78 3.07 -10.90
N GLY A 136 7.73 3.96 -10.66
CA GLY A 136 8.17 4.95 -11.63
C GLY A 136 7.18 6.09 -11.86
N SER A 137 6.09 6.19 -11.08
CA SER A 137 5.15 7.30 -11.15
C SER A 137 5.53 8.43 -10.19
N ASP A 138 5.32 9.68 -10.62
CA ASP A 138 5.34 10.84 -9.72
C ASP A 138 4.01 10.90 -8.97
N THR A 139 3.97 10.19 -7.87
CA THR A 139 2.76 10.04 -7.07
C THR A 139 2.46 11.33 -6.33
N ALA A 140 1.65 12.20 -6.94
CA ALA A 140 1.03 13.36 -6.31
C ALA A 140 2.00 14.27 -5.50
N GLY A 141 3.18 14.57 -6.06
CA GLY A 141 4.18 15.44 -5.43
C GLY A 141 4.97 14.78 -4.28
N VAL A 142 5.01 13.46 -4.26
CA VAL A 142 5.87 12.66 -3.36
C VAL A 142 7.23 12.38 -4.00
N GLY A 143 7.37 12.64 -5.29
CA GLY A 143 8.49 12.18 -6.12
C GLY A 143 8.26 10.76 -6.65
N TYR A 144 9.18 10.31 -7.49
CA TYR A 144 9.09 8.99 -8.11
C TYR A 144 9.25 7.88 -7.06
N LEU A 145 8.22 7.07 -6.89
CA LEU A 145 8.29 5.83 -6.13
C LEU A 145 8.94 4.76 -7.00
N GLN A 146 9.96 4.09 -6.46
CA GLN A 146 10.66 3.01 -7.15
C GLN A 146 10.67 1.75 -6.29
N TYR A 147 10.31 0.63 -6.88
CA TYR A 147 10.40 -0.67 -6.23
C TYR A 147 11.83 -0.95 -5.80
N ASN A 148 12.01 -1.44 -4.59
CA ASN A 148 13.31 -1.84 -4.05
C ASN A 148 13.31 -3.33 -3.74
N GLU A 149 13.87 -4.12 -4.65
CA GLU A 149 13.90 -5.58 -4.58
C GLU A 149 14.62 -6.08 -3.31
N GLU A 150 15.77 -5.51 -3.00
CA GLU A 150 16.57 -5.93 -1.84
C GLU A 150 15.80 -5.75 -0.53
N MET A 151 15.21 -4.57 -0.31
CA MET A 151 14.40 -4.30 0.88
C MET A 151 13.13 -5.13 0.90
N SER A 152 12.48 -5.35 -0.23
CA SER A 152 11.28 -6.19 -0.33
C SER A 152 11.61 -7.64 0.03
N ARG A 153 12.70 -8.19 -0.50
CA ARG A 153 13.17 -9.54 -0.19
C ARG A 153 13.51 -9.71 1.30
N LEU A 154 14.13 -8.70 1.94
CA LEU A 154 14.44 -8.71 3.37
C LEU A 154 13.18 -8.66 4.26
N CYS A 155 12.10 -8.06 3.77
CA CYS A 155 10.82 -8.05 4.49
C CYS A 155 10.13 -9.42 4.49
N GLY A 156 10.52 -10.30 3.58
CA GLY A 156 9.96 -11.64 3.42
C GLY A 156 8.52 -11.64 2.92
N SER A 157 8.03 -12.82 2.55
CA SER A 157 6.59 -13.04 2.47
C SER A 157 6.02 -12.77 3.87
N ALA A 158 4.90 -12.10 3.97
CA ALA A 158 4.20 -11.95 5.25
C ALA A 158 3.70 -13.33 5.68
N VAL A 159 4.61 -14.12 6.24
CA VAL A 159 4.31 -15.47 6.74
C VAL A 159 3.30 -15.34 7.86
N GLY A 160 2.25 -16.12 7.80
CA GLY A 160 1.20 -16.35 8.76
C GLY A 160 1.22 -15.46 10.02
N ILE A 161 0.46 -14.38 10.02
CA ILE A 161 0.29 -13.52 11.19
C ILE A 161 -0.92 -14.06 11.94
N GLY A 162 -0.67 -14.73 13.05
CA GLY A 162 -1.68 -15.30 13.93
C GLY A 162 -1.23 -16.66 14.46
N ASN A 163 -1.77 -17.07 15.59
CA ASN A 163 -1.44 -18.36 16.21
C ASN A 163 -1.87 -19.57 15.37
N ASP A 164 -2.72 -19.35 14.33
CA ASP A 164 -3.38 -20.41 13.56
C ASP A 164 -3.15 -20.32 12.05
N TYR A 165 -2.15 -19.56 11.56
CA TYR A 165 -1.86 -19.39 10.12
C TYR A 165 -3.05 -18.92 9.28
N THR A 166 -3.94 -18.12 9.87
CA THR A 166 -5.18 -17.65 9.22
C THR A 166 -4.95 -16.61 8.13
N PHE A 167 -3.75 -16.02 8.09
CA PHE A 167 -3.35 -15.04 7.08
C PHE A 167 -2.06 -15.46 6.38
N THR A 168 -2.01 -15.15 5.11
CA THR A 168 -0.80 -15.11 4.31
C THR A 168 -0.67 -13.74 3.65
N GLY A 169 0.44 -13.45 3.01
CA GLY A 169 0.58 -12.17 2.33
C GLY A 169 1.93 -11.93 1.72
N VAL A 170 2.07 -10.76 1.10
CA VAL A 170 3.29 -10.27 0.50
C VAL A 170 3.64 -8.89 1.07
N SER A 171 4.91 -8.58 1.13
CA SER A 171 5.41 -7.26 1.53
C SER A 171 6.28 -6.69 0.42
N ILE A 172 5.96 -5.50 -0.04
CA ILE A 172 6.78 -4.76 -0.99
C ILE A 172 7.27 -3.46 -0.38
N VAL A 173 8.44 -3.02 -0.80
CA VAL A 173 9.03 -1.77 -0.37
C VAL A 173 9.30 -0.90 -1.60
N MET A 174 8.79 0.30 -1.57
CA MET A 174 9.09 1.33 -2.57
C MET A 174 9.84 2.48 -1.93
N VAL A 175 10.78 3.04 -2.67
CA VAL A 175 11.65 4.11 -2.20
C VAL A 175 11.43 5.35 -3.04
N THR A 176 11.43 6.51 -2.39
CA THR A 176 11.45 7.81 -3.04
C THR A 176 12.51 8.72 -2.42
N VAL A 177 12.89 9.74 -3.17
CA VAL A 177 13.77 10.81 -2.70
C VAL A 177 12.92 12.07 -2.52
N ILE A 178 12.89 12.58 -1.30
CA ILE A 178 12.24 13.84 -0.99
C ILE A 178 13.28 14.94 -0.84
N SER A 179 13.01 16.11 -1.42
CA SER A 179 13.85 17.30 -1.29
C SER A 179 13.02 18.50 -0.86
N ASN A 180 13.65 19.42 -0.14
CA ASN A 180 13.02 20.66 0.34
C ASN A 180 13.15 21.81 -0.67
N THR A 181 13.49 21.51 -1.93
CA THR A 181 13.47 22.53 -2.97
C THR A 181 12.05 23.07 -3.09
N LYS A 182 11.87 24.30 -2.60
CA LYS A 182 10.67 25.09 -2.92
C LYS A 182 10.56 25.08 -4.44
N GLN A 183 9.51 24.48 -4.97
CA GLN A 183 9.10 24.65 -6.36
C GLN A 183 8.86 26.17 -6.54
N GLY A 184 9.82 26.92 -7.05
CA GLY A 184 9.63 28.35 -7.20
C GLY A 184 10.85 29.19 -7.55
N ASP A 185 12.08 28.66 -7.46
CA ASP A 185 13.25 29.37 -7.99
C ASP A 185 13.52 28.90 -9.43
N THR A 186 12.72 29.40 -10.37
CA THR A 186 13.14 29.52 -11.77
C THR A 186 14.35 30.44 -11.77
N CYS A 187 15.53 29.89 -12.10
CA CYS A 187 16.69 30.68 -12.46
C CYS A 187 16.29 31.64 -13.59
N GLY A 188 16.32 32.95 -13.29
CA GLY A 188 16.31 34.00 -14.28
C GLY A 188 17.69 34.16 -14.91
#